data_7f0cb76509478eb7ee767f0bf0a17f4f
#
_entry.id   7f0cb76509478eb7ee767f0bf0a17f4f
#
_cell.length_a   1.000
_cell.length_b   1.000
_cell.length_c   1.000
_cell.angle_alpha   90.00
_cell.angle_beta   90.00
_cell.angle_gamma   90.00
#
_symmetry.space_group_name_H-M   'P 1'
#
loop_
_entity.id
_entity.type
_entity.pdbx_description
1 polymer ?
#
loop_
_entity_poly.entity_id
_entity_poly.type
_entity_poly.pdbx_seq_one_letter_code
_entity_poly.pdbx_strand_id
1 'polypeptide(L)'
;MLKDKVVVVTGGAGLIGKEFIKAIVENNGIAIIADINEKIGQEAKEALSKELNSKNIDFVKLDITSKDSLEACIKYLHDKYKRIDALVNNAYPRNKNYGRHFFDVEYSDFIENLGLNLGGYFAASQQFARYFKEQGYGNIVNICSIYGVVAPKFEIYNNTTMTMPVEYAAIKSGLIHLTKYMAKYFKGMNIKVNALSPGGIFDNQPEPFLEKYKDQCLNKGMLNNSDLKGTLVYLLSDMSRYVNGQNIVVDDGFSI
;
A
#
# COMPACT_ATOMS: atom_id res chain seq x y z
N MET A 1 -9.77 14.22 -11.00
CA MET A 1 -10.02 12.79 -11.34
C MET A 1 -10.72 12.03 -10.21
N LEU A 2 -10.55 12.45 -8.95
CA LEU A 2 -11.11 11.76 -7.78
C LEU A 2 -12.15 12.60 -7.03
N LYS A 3 -12.82 13.52 -7.73
CA LYS A 3 -13.75 14.49 -7.11
C LYS A 3 -14.70 13.80 -6.13
N ASP A 4 -14.69 14.27 -4.87
CA ASP A 4 -15.52 13.83 -3.75
C ASP A 4 -15.40 12.35 -3.37
N LYS A 5 -14.44 11.59 -3.94
CA LYS A 5 -14.19 10.19 -3.55
C LYS A 5 -13.50 10.14 -2.19
N VAL A 6 -14.03 9.35 -1.29
CA VAL A 6 -13.45 9.08 0.05
C VAL A 6 -12.52 7.88 -0.05
N VAL A 7 -11.22 8.09 0.14
CA VAL A 7 -10.19 7.07 -0.05
C VAL A 7 -9.43 6.87 1.26
N VAL A 8 -9.46 5.66 1.76
CA VAL A 8 -8.73 5.24 2.97
C VAL A 8 -7.34 4.72 2.59
N VAL A 9 -6.29 5.27 3.18
CA VAL A 9 -4.90 4.82 2.97
C VAL A 9 -4.37 4.28 4.29
N THR A 10 -4.18 2.96 4.38
CA THR A 10 -3.56 2.35 5.57
C THR A 10 -2.06 2.62 5.60
N GLY A 11 -1.50 2.90 6.78
CA GLY A 11 -0.13 3.42 6.87
C GLY A 11 0.02 4.77 6.17
N GLY A 12 -1.04 5.59 6.18
CA GLY A 12 -1.12 6.86 5.47
C GLY A 12 -0.16 7.93 5.99
N ALA A 13 0.36 7.77 7.21
CA ALA A 13 1.38 8.64 7.79
C ALA A 13 2.83 8.25 7.42
N GLY A 14 3.02 7.12 6.73
CA GLY A 14 4.33 6.63 6.27
C GLY A 14 4.86 7.35 5.03
N LEU A 15 6.06 6.93 4.59
CA LEU A 15 6.79 7.53 3.47
C LEU A 15 5.98 7.58 2.16
N ILE A 16 5.49 6.42 1.70
CA ILE A 16 4.67 6.32 0.49
C ILE A 16 3.24 6.82 0.77
N GLY A 17 2.71 6.52 1.96
CA GLY A 17 1.36 6.89 2.36
C GLY A 17 1.08 8.38 2.24
N LYS A 18 2.01 9.24 2.70
CA LYS A 18 1.89 10.70 2.59
C LYS A 18 1.77 11.17 1.15
N GLU A 19 2.53 10.60 0.23
CA GLU A 19 2.43 10.95 -1.20
C GLU A 19 1.11 10.47 -1.81
N PHE A 20 0.57 9.36 -1.34
CA PHE A 20 -0.76 8.90 -1.74
C PHE A 20 -1.87 9.85 -1.24
N ILE A 21 -1.75 10.33 0.01
CA ILE A 21 -2.66 11.36 0.54
C ILE A 21 -2.60 12.63 -0.33
N LYS A 22 -1.38 13.12 -0.66
CA LYS A 22 -1.20 14.27 -1.55
C LYS A 22 -1.87 14.03 -2.91
N ALA A 23 -1.60 12.88 -3.54
CA ALA A 23 -2.16 12.54 -4.84
C ALA A 23 -3.69 12.54 -4.87
N ILE A 24 -4.33 12.04 -3.80
CA ILE A 24 -5.78 12.00 -3.68
C ILE A 24 -6.34 13.43 -3.58
N VAL A 25 -5.76 14.26 -2.72
CA VAL A 25 -6.22 15.64 -2.49
C VAL A 25 -6.00 16.54 -3.70
N GLU A 26 -4.83 16.44 -4.33
CA GLU A 26 -4.50 17.17 -5.58
C GLU A 26 -5.46 16.83 -6.74
N ASN A 27 -6.13 15.69 -6.65
CA ASN A 27 -7.15 15.27 -7.61
C ASN A 27 -8.59 15.46 -7.09
N ASN A 28 -8.78 16.33 -6.09
CA ASN A 28 -10.06 16.69 -5.49
C ASN A 28 -10.78 15.55 -4.75
N GLY A 29 -10.04 14.55 -4.26
CA GLY A 29 -10.56 13.51 -3.38
C GLY A 29 -10.49 13.91 -1.90
N ILE A 30 -11.15 13.12 -1.06
CA ILE A 30 -11.05 13.17 0.40
C ILE A 30 -10.14 12.02 0.83
N ALA A 31 -8.98 12.36 1.40
CA ALA A 31 -7.97 11.39 1.80
C ALA A 31 -8.05 11.10 3.30
N ILE A 32 -8.14 9.82 3.65
CA ILE A 32 -8.17 9.38 5.04
C ILE A 32 -6.83 8.73 5.38
N ILE A 33 -6.06 9.37 6.24
CA ILE A 33 -4.89 8.79 6.88
C ILE A 33 -5.37 7.76 7.89
N ALA A 34 -5.20 6.48 7.62
CA ALA A 34 -5.50 5.40 8.56
C ALA A 34 -4.18 4.83 9.07
N ASP A 35 -3.86 5.03 10.35
CA ASP A 35 -2.58 4.61 10.92
C ASP A 35 -2.74 4.12 12.35
N ILE A 36 -1.93 3.16 12.76
CA ILE A 36 -1.95 2.62 14.13
C ILE A 36 -1.39 3.64 15.12
N ASN A 37 -0.46 4.48 14.69
CA ASN A 37 0.16 5.51 15.53
C ASN A 37 -0.64 6.81 15.46
N GLU A 38 -1.43 7.05 16.48
CA GLU A 38 -2.33 8.21 16.57
C GLU A 38 -1.57 9.54 16.50
N LYS A 39 -0.46 9.66 17.23
CA LYS A 39 0.35 10.89 17.26
C LYS A 39 0.91 11.21 15.87
N ILE A 40 1.60 10.26 15.26
CA ILE A 40 2.19 10.44 13.91
C ILE A 40 1.10 10.70 12.87
N GLY A 41 -0.05 10.04 13.00
CA GLY A 41 -1.19 10.23 12.11
C GLY A 41 -1.78 11.64 12.18
N GLN A 42 -1.97 12.19 13.39
CA GLN A 42 -2.45 13.56 13.57
C GLN A 42 -1.43 14.60 13.07
N GLU A 43 -0.16 14.43 13.43
CA GLU A 43 0.92 15.30 12.93
C GLU A 43 0.98 15.30 11.40
N ALA A 44 0.84 14.14 10.76
CA ALA A 44 0.80 14.03 9.31
C ALA A 44 -0.41 14.74 8.71
N LYS A 45 -1.60 14.61 9.31
CA LYS A 45 -2.82 15.31 8.89
C LYS A 45 -2.64 16.82 8.94
N GLU A 46 -2.13 17.36 10.05
CA GLU A 46 -1.91 18.80 10.22
C GLU A 46 -0.90 19.34 9.21
N ALA A 47 0.25 18.66 9.07
CA ALA A 47 1.31 19.04 8.15
C ALA A 47 0.82 19.06 6.70
N LEU A 48 0.16 17.97 6.24
CA LEU A 48 -0.35 17.86 4.88
C LEU A 48 -1.51 18.81 4.59
N SER A 49 -2.39 19.04 5.58
CA SER A 49 -3.48 20.01 5.43
C SER A 49 -2.95 21.41 5.24
N LYS A 50 -1.88 21.79 5.95
CA LYS A 50 -1.19 23.06 5.80
C LYS A 50 -0.46 23.15 4.46
N GLU A 51 0.32 22.12 4.09
CA GLU A 51 1.10 22.06 2.85
C GLU A 51 0.20 22.21 1.61
N LEU A 52 -0.93 21.51 1.59
CA LEU A 52 -1.87 21.49 0.47
C LEU A 52 -2.97 22.55 0.55
N ASN A 53 -2.98 23.33 1.63
CA ASN A 53 -4.05 24.30 1.92
C ASN A 53 -5.45 23.67 1.75
N SER A 54 -5.65 22.46 2.30
CA SER A 54 -6.85 21.67 2.07
C SER A 54 -7.44 21.12 3.38
N LYS A 55 -8.77 21.09 3.43
CA LYS A 55 -9.54 20.43 4.51
C LYS A 55 -9.95 18.99 4.15
N ASN A 56 -9.58 18.51 2.97
CA ASN A 56 -9.96 17.18 2.46
C ASN A 56 -9.01 16.07 2.97
N ILE A 57 -8.46 16.24 4.17
CA ILE A 57 -7.62 15.24 4.83
C ILE A 57 -8.21 14.96 6.21
N ASP A 58 -8.40 13.69 6.48
CA ASP A 58 -8.81 13.24 7.82
C ASP A 58 -7.87 12.16 8.35
N PHE A 59 -7.95 11.89 9.66
CA PHE A 59 -7.21 10.84 10.32
C PHE A 59 -8.14 9.93 11.09
N VAL A 60 -7.88 8.63 11.02
CA VAL A 60 -8.52 7.60 11.84
C VAL A 60 -7.45 6.64 12.36
N LYS A 61 -7.44 6.39 13.67
CA LYS A 61 -6.60 5.34 14.24
C LYS A 61 -7.08 3.98 13.74
N LEU A 62 -6.17 3.19 13.16
CA LEU A 62 -6.50 1.90 12.58
C LEU A 62 -5.40 0.87 12.80
N ASP A 63 -5.75 -0.23 13.43
CA ASP A 63 -4.99 -1.47 13.41
C ASP A 63 -5.59 -2.42 12.37
N ILE A 64 -4.85 -2.69 11.28
CA ILE A 64 -5.32 -3.55 10.20
C ILE A 64 -5.44 -5.03 10.59
N THR A 65 -4.89 -5.43 11.72
CA THR A 65 -4.96 -6.80 12.24
C THR A 65 -6.12 -7.01 13.21
N SER A 66 -6.78 -5.92 13.63
CA SER A 66 -7.91 -5.94 14.56
C SER A 66 -9.24 -5.74 13.82
N LYS A 67 -10.10 -6.76 13.86
CA LYS A 67 -11.44 -6.68 13.28
C LYS A 67 -12.24 -5.53 13.87
N ASP A 68 -12.22 -5.37 15.20
CA ASP A 68 -12.98 -4.33 15.91
C ASP A 68 -12.50 -2.93 15.49
N SER A 69 -11.18 -2.75 15.32
CA SER A 69 -10.59 -1.49 14.83
C SER A 69 -11.03 -1.18 13.39
N LEU A 70 -11.07 -2.19 12.52
CA LEU A 70 -11.55 -2.05 11.14
C LEU A 70 -13.04 -1.69 11.07
N GLU A 71 -13.89 -2.36 11.85
CA GLU A 71 -15.33 -2.09 11.92
C GLU A 71 -15.60 -0.68 12.49
N ALA A 72 -14.89 -0.27 13.53
CA ALA A 72 -15.00 1.08 14.10
C ALA A 72 -14.59 2.16 13.10
N CYS A 73 -13.50 1.95 12.35
CA CYS A 73 -13.05 2.85 11.30
C CYS A 73 -14.11 3.01 10.20
N ILE A 74 -14.64 1.90 9.69
CA ILE A 74 -15.67 1.90 8.64
C ILE A 74 -16.93 2.62 9.13
N LYS A 75 -17.38 2.33 10.36
CA LYS A 75 -18.54 2.99 10.95
C LYS A 75 -18.33 4.50 11.07
N TYR A 76 -17.21 4.96 11.62
CA TYR A 76 -16.88 6.38 11.74
C TYR A 76 -16.91 7.09 10.37
N LEU A 77 -16.29 6.49 9.36
CA LEU A 77 -16.24 7.07 8.03
C LEU A 77 -17.61 7.09 7.35
N HIS A 78 -18.40 6.03 7.52
CA HIS A 78 -19.77 6.00 7.03
C HIS A 78 -20.64 7.07 7.71
N ASP A 79 -20.56 7.20 9.03
CA ASP A 79 -21.33 8.20 9.77
C ASP A 79 -21.00 9.62 9.33
N LYS A 80 -19.73 9.90 9.01
CA LYS A 80 -19.23 11.20 8.61
C LYS A 80 -19.45 11.54 7.14
N TYR A 81 -19.12 10.62 6.24
CA TYR A 81 -19.08 10.88 4.80
C TYR A 81 -20.21 10.20 4.03
N LYS A 82 -20.95 9.28 4.64
CA LYS A 82 -22.02 8.46 4.04
C LYS A 82 -21.54 7.54 2.90
N ARG A 83 -20.23 7.48 2.66
CA ARG A 83 -19.60 6.67 1.63
C ARG A 83 -18.14 6.40 1.92
N ILE A 84 -17.62 5.32 1.39
CA ILE A 84 -16.18 5.04 1.25
C ILE A 84 -15.99 4.49 -0.16
N ASP A 85 -15.15 5.12 -0.97
CA ASP A 85 -15.00 4.75 -2.38
C ASP A 85 -13.86 3.77 -2.62
N ALA A 86 -12.79 3.88 -1.83
CA ALA A 86 -11.64 3.00 -2.01
C ALA A 86 -10.87 2.76 -0.70
N LEU A 87 -10.22 1.60 -0.67
CA LEU A 87 -9.19 1.22 0.28
C LEU A 87 -7.86 1.07 -0.44
N VAL A 88 -6.82 1.74 0.04
CA VAL A 88 -5.42 1.53 -0.36
C VAL A 88 -4.71 0.81 0.78
N ASN A 89 -4.47 -0.47 0.63
CA ASN A 89 -3.66 -1.25 1.54
C ASN A 89 -2.19 -0.92 1.33
N ASN A 90 -1.64 -0.07 2.19
CA ASN A 90 -0.26 0.41 2.12
C ASN A 90 0.51 0.22 3.44
N ALA A 91 -0.16 -0.08 4.54
CA ALA A 91 0.49 -0.33 5.83
C ALA A 91 1.56 -1.43 5.72
N TYR A 92 2.67 -1.25 6.43
CA TYR A 92 3.78 -2.20 6.42
C TYR A 92 4.21 -2.55 7.86
N PRO A 93 3.33 -3.23 8.62
CA PRO A 93 3.68 -3.69 9.97
C PRO A 93 4.73 -4.81 9.90
N ARG A 94 5.64 -4.81 10.89
CA ARG A 94 6.71 -5.79 11.00
C ARG A 94 7.11 -5.95 12.45
N ASN A 95 7.57 -7.13 12.82
CA ASN A 95 8.09 -7.36 14.15
C ASN A 95 9.55 -6.84 14.29
N LYS A 96 10.09 -6.91 15.50
CA LYS A 96 11.44 -6.40 15.81
C LYS A 96 12.58 -7.20 15.15
N ASN A 97 12.31 -8.42 14.71
CA ASN A 97 13.30 -9.35 14.14
C ASN A 97 13.27 -9.38 12.60
N TYR A 98 12.40 -8.58 11.99
CA TYR A 98 12.29 -8.47 10.54
C TYR A 98 13.59 -7.98 9.89
N GLY A 99 13.94 -8.56 8.75
CA GLY A 99 15.14 -8.16 7.97
C GLY A 99 16.39 -8.97 8.25
N ARG A 100 16.29 -10.11 8.93
CA ARG A 100 17.40 -11.07 9.10
C ARG A 100 17.77 -11.74 7.79
N HIS A 101 19.00 -12.26 7.72
CA HIS A 101 19.42 -13.11 6.61
C HIS A 101 18.69 -14.45 6.64
N PHE A 102 18.55 -15.11 5.50
CA PHE A 102 17.69 -16.28 5.29
C PHE A 102 17.89 -17.40 6.34
N PHE A 103 19.14 -17.71 6.71
CA PHE A 103 19.43 -18.77 7.68
C PHE A 103 19.22 -18.37 9.14
N ASP A 104 19.01 -17.07 9.41
CA ASP A 104 18.84 -16.51 10.75
C ASP A 104 17.36 -16.20 11.07
N VAL A 105 16.46 -16.47 10.11
CA VAL A 105 15.01 -16.22 10.28
C VAL A 105 14.39 -17.37 11.07
N GLU A 106 13.82 -17.04 12.22
CA GLU A 106 13.07 -18.01 13.00
C GLU A 106 11.66 -18.21 12.40
N TYR A 107 11.16 -19.46 12.46
CA TYR A 107 9.83 -19.81 11.95
C TYR A 107 8.72 -18.95 12.57
N SER A 108 8.81 -18.67 13.88
CA SER A 108 7.85 -17.80 14.58
C SER A 108 7.83 -16.37 14.03
N ASP A 109 9.00 -15.78 13.73
CA ASP A 109 9.11 -14.45 13.15
C ASP A 109 8.53 -14.43 11.73
N PHE A 110 8.82 -15.46 10.93
CA PHE A 110 8.27 -15.61 9.59
C PHE A 110 6.74 -15.62 9.63
N ILE A 111 6.13 -16.44 10.48
CA ILE A 111 4.66 -16.54 10.60
C ILE A 111 4.06 -15.25 11.13
N GLU A 112 4.67 -14.61 12.14
CA GLU A 112 4.19 -13.34 12.68
C GLU A 112 4.18 -12.26 11.60
N ASN A 113 5.26 -12.10 10.85
CA ASN A 113 5.34 -11.11 9.77
C ASN A 113 4.33 -11.38 8.64
N LEU A 114 4.08 -12.65 8.28
CA LEU A 114 3.02 -13.01 7.35
C LEU A 114 1.63 -12.62 7.90
N GLY A 115 1.38 -12.90 9.17
CA GLY A 115 0.12 -12.54 9.85
C GLY A 115 -0.13 -11.04 9.87
N LEU A 116 0.90 -10.27 10.25
CA LEU A 116 0.82 -8.81 10.33
C LEU A 116 0.53 -8.16 8.96
N ASN A 117 1.24 -8.60 7.91
CA ASN A 117 1.17 -8.00 6.57
C ASN A 117 0.09 -8.63 5.68
N LEU A 118 0.32 -9.87 5.24
CA LEU A 118 -0.61 -10.57 4.33
C LEU A 118 -1.96 -10.77 5.01
N GLY A 119 -1.94 -11.20 6.28
CA GLY A 119 -3.13 -11.34 7.12
C GLY A 119 -3.85 -10.01 7.34
N GLY A 120 -3.11 -8.94 7.67
CA GLY A 120 -3.67 -7.60 7.86
C GLY A 120 -4.32 -7.04 6.60
N TYR A 121 -3.70 -7.19 5.43
CA TYR A 121 -4.30 -6.78 4.14
C TYR A 121 -5.55 -7.60 3.82
N PHE A 122 -5.52 -8.91 4.11
CA PHE A 122 -6.72 -9.75 3.97
C PHE A 122 -7.84 -9.26 4.88
N ALA A 123 -7.57 -9.04 6.18
CA ALA A 123 -8.57 -8.60 7.15
C ALA A 123 -9.16 -7.23 6.77
N ALA A 124 -8.32 -6.24 6.42
CA ALA A 124 -8.79 -4.94 5.95
C ALA A 124 -9.63 -5.08 4.68
N SER A 125 -9.14 -5.81 3.67
CA SER A 125 -9.89 -6.03 2.43
C SER A 125 -11.22 -6.72 2.67
N GLN A 126 -11.29 -7.69 3.59
CA GLN A 126 -12.52 -8.40 3.91
C GLN A 126 -13.57 -7.48 4.54
N GLN A 127 -13.18 -6.66 5.53
CA GLN A 127 -14.14 -5.77 6.20
C GLN A 127 -14.63 -4.65 5.26
N PHE A 128 -13.71 -4.02 4.52
CA PHE A 128 -14.10 -3.00 3.53
C PHE A 128 -14.92 -3.59 2.38
N ALA A 129 -14.63 -4.81 1.91
CA ALA A 129 -15.42 -5.45 0.87
C ALA A 129 -16.85 -5.79 1.32
N ARG A 130 -17.06 -6.11 2.61
CA ARG A 130 -18.43 -6.25 3.18
C ARG A 130 -19.19 -4.93 3.05
N TYR A 131 -18.57 -3.83 3.48
CA TYR A 131 -19.15 -2.51 3.35
C TYR A 131 -19.41 -2.13 1.88
N PHE A 132 -18.46 -2.36 0.99
CA PHE A 132 -18.62 -2.09 -0.45
C PHE A 132 -19.73 -2.92 -1.09
N LYS A 133 -19.90 -4.16 -0.66
CA LYS A 133 -21.02 -5.01 -1.13
C LYS A 133 -22.38 -4.41 -0.75
N GLU A 134 -22.53 -3.91 0.47
CA GLU A 134 -23.74 -3.25 0.95
C GLU A 134 -23.95 -1.90 0.25
N GLN A 135 -22.89 -1.14 0.04
CA GLN A 135 -22.92 0.13 -0.70
C GLN A 135 -23.20 -0.06 -2.20
N GLY A 136 -22.89 -1.23 -2.78
CA GLY A 136 -23.08 -1.55 -4.20
C GLY A 136 -21.88 -1.22 -5.11
N TYR A 137 -20.79 -0.72 -4.58
CA TYR A 137 -19.54 -0.45 -5.31
C TYR A 137 -18.35 -0.32 -4.37
N GLY A 138 -17.13 -0.50 -4.91
CA GLY A 138 -15.90 -0.27 -4.16
C GLY A 138 -14.64 -0.48 -5.00
N ASN A 139 -13.50 -0.07 -4.45
CA ASN A 139 -12.21 -0.22 -5.10
C ASN A 139 -11.13 -0.53 -4.05
N ILE A 140 -10.34 -1.57 -4.26
CA ILE A 140 -9.22 -1.96 -3.39
C ILE A 140 -7.93 -1.91 -4.21
N VAL A 141 -6.94 -1.19 -3.71
CA VAL A 141 -5.58 -1.15 -4.28
C VAL A 141 -4.60 -1.70 -3.25
N ASN A 142 -3.94 -2.80 -3.57
CA ASN A 142 -2.90 -3.40 -2.73
C ASN A 142 -1.52 -2.91 -3.14
N ILE A 143 -0.76 -2.34 -2.22
CA ILE A 143 0.64 -1.96 -2.48
C ILE A 143 1.51 -3.20 -2.27
N CYS A 144 1.95 -3.76 -3.40
CA CYS A 144 2.79 -4.94 -3.45
C CYS A 144 4.28 -4.56 -3.62
N SER A 145 5.01 -5.22 -4.49
CA SER A 145 6.41 -4.95 -4.81
C SER A 145 6.84 -5.72 -6.05
N ILE A 146 7.88 -5.26 -6.73
CA ILE A 146 8.58 -6.07 -7.74
C ILE A 146 9.06 -7.40 -7.18
N TYR A 147 9.43 -7.49 -5.91
CA TYR A 147 9.85 -8.76 -5.26
C TYR A 147 8.68 -9.71 -4.94
N GLY A 148 7.47 -9.34 -5.31
CA GLY A 148 6.36 -10.27 -5.49
C GLY A 148 6.21 -10.78 -6.93
N VAL A 149 6.92 -10.19 -7.89
CA VAL A 149 6.90 -10.50 -9.33
C VAL A 149 8.13 -11.31 -9.75
N VAL A 150 9.32 -10.84 -9.32
CA VAL A 150 10.62 -11.45 -9.62
C VAL A 150 11.35 -11.78 -8.32
N ALA A 151 12.26 -12.75 -8.37
CA ALA A 151 13.15 -13.04 -7.24
C ALA A 151 14.10 -11.86 -6.98
N PRO A 152 14.50 -11.62 -5.72
CA PRO A 152 15.50 -10.62 -5.41
C PRO A 152 16.83 -10.88 -6.12
N LYS A 153 17.45 -9.81 -6.63
CA LYS A 153 18.82 -9.82 -7.17
C LYS A 153 19.77 -9.58 -6.00
N PHE A 154 20.19 -10.66 -5.32
CA PHE A 154 20.96 -10.55 -4.07
C PHE A 154 22.34 -9.88 -4.24
N GLU A 155 22.90 -9.91 -5.44
CA GLU A 155 24.16 -9.26 -5.79
C GLU A 155 24.18 -7.75 -5.57
N ILE A 156 23.03 -7.08 -5.64
CA ILE A 156 22.94 -5.64 -5.39
C ILE A 156 23.17 -5.28 -3.91
N TYR A 157 22.97 -6.24 -3.00
CA TYR A 157 23.20 -6.05 -1.56
C TYR A 157 24.63 -6.33 -1.12
N ASN A 158 25.49 -6.88 -1.99
CA ASN A 158 26.90 -7.15 -1.67
C ASN A 158 27.61 -5.88 -1.21
N ASN A 159 28.46 -6.00 -0.18
CA ASN A 159 29.20 -4.92 0.47
C ASN A 159 28.29 -3.92 1.22
N THR A 160 27.11 -4.35 1.63
CA THR A 160 26.19 -3.60 2.52
C THR A 160 25.77 -4.49 3.68
N THR A 161 25.17 -3.91 4.71
CA THR A 161 24.53 -4.65 5.81
C THR A 161 23.07 -5.04 5.48
N MET A 162 22.62 -4.68 4.27
CA MET A 162 21.24 -4.90 3.84
C MET A 162 21.04 -6.30 3.26
N THR A 163 19.82 -6.80 3.35
CA THR A 163 19.36 -7.98 2.61
C THR A 163 17.90 -7.77 2.21
N MET A 164 17.41 -8.63 1.31
CA MET A 164 15.96 -8.71 1.07
C MET A 164 15.39 -9.81 1.97
N PRO A 165 14.51 -9.45 2.92
CA PRO A 165 13.90 -10.41 3.84
C PRO A 165 13.08 -11.46 3.09
N VAL A 166 13.19 -12.73 3.49
CA VAL A 166 12.41 -13.81 2.87
C VAL A 166 10.91 -13.62 3.08
N GLU A 167 10.51 -13.11 4.24
CA GLU A 167 9.11 -12.79 4.56
C GLU A 167 8.55 -11.77 3.56
N TYR A 168 9.36 -10.76 3.17
CA TYR A 168 8.91 -9.73 2.23
C TYR A 168 8.54 -10.33 0.89
N ALA A 169 9.40 -11.15 0.31
CA ALA A 169 9.15 -11.79 -0.97
C ALA A 169 7.89 -12.70 -0.91
N ALA A 170 7.76 -13.51 0.16
CA ALA A 170 6.60 -14.36 0.38
C ALA A 170 5.30 -13.55 0.54
N ILE A 171 5.33 -12.47 1.34
CA ILE A 171 4.19 -11.59 1.55
C ILE A 171 3.76 -10.94 0.23
N LYS A 172 4.70 -10.34 -0.50
CA LYS A 172 4.38 -9.56 -1.70
C LYS A 172 3.88 -10.42 -2.86
N SER A 173 4.41 -11.63 -3.03
CA SER A 173 3.87 -12.62 -3.98
C SER A 173 2.47 -13.08 -3.58
N GLY A 174 2.26 -13.36 -2.29
CA GLY A 174 0.94 -13.71 -1.74
C GLY A 174 -0.10 -12.61 -1.97
N LEU A 175 0.27 -11.34 -1.77
CA LEU A 175 -0.62 -10.20 -2.00
C LEU A 175 -1.01 -10.03 -3.48
N ILE A 176 -0.08 -10.26 -4.42
CA ILE A 176 -0.39 -10.23 -5.85
C ILE A 176 -1.40 -11.32 -6.20
N HIS A 177 -1.22 -12.53 -5.66
CA HIS A 177 -2.18 -13.61 -5.93
C HIS A 177 -3.51 -13.39 -5.21
N LEU A 178 -3.51 -12.91 -3.96
CA LEU A 178 -4.71 -12.52 -3.22
C LEU A 178 -5.53 -11.45 -3.96
N THR A 179 -4.86 -10.50 -4.63
CA THR A 179 -5.53 -9.51 -5.50
C THR A 179 -6.34 -10.18 -6.61
N LYS A 180 -5.75 -11.16 -7.30
CA LYS A 180 -6.45 -11.93 -8.35
C LYS A 180 -7.61 -12.76 -7.79
N TYR A 181 -7.40 -13.40 -6.64
CA TYR A 181 -8.43 -14.16 -5.95
C TYR A 181 -9.64 -13.28 -5.62
N MET A 182 -9.40 -12.13 -4.97
CA MET A 182 -10.46 -11.21 -4.57
C MET A 182 -11.21 -10.65 -5.78
N ALA A 183 -10.51 -10.25 -6.86
CA ALA A 183 -11.14 -9.77 -8.08
C ALA A 183 -12.09 -10.80 -8.70
N LYS A 184 -11.71 -12.09 -8.67
CA LYS A 184 -12.57 -13.19 -9.13
C LYS A 184 -13.75 -13.46 -8.18
N TYR A 185 -13.48 -13.45 -6.87
CA TYR A 185 -14.49 -13.70 -5.84
C TYR A 185 -15.60 -12.63 -5.85
N PHE A 186 -15.25 -11.37 -6.10
CA PHE A 186 -16.19 -10.24 -6.14
C PHE A 186 -16.90 -10.07 -7.49
N LYS A 187 -16.86 -11.08 -8.38
CA LYS A 187 -17.59 -11.04 -9.65
C LYS A 187 -19.05 -10.67 -9.42
N GLY A 188 -19.54 -9.65 -10.11
CA GLY A 188 -20.92 -9.17 -10.03
C GLY A 188 -21.23 -8.21 -8.87
N MET A 189 -20.26 -7.95 -7.96
CA MET A 189 -20.44 -7.06 -6.80
C MET A 189 -20.03 -5.60 -7.06
N ASN A 190 -19.58 -5.26 -8.27
CA ASN A 190 -19.06 -3.95 -8.61
C ASN A 190 -17.90 -3.48 -7.69
N ILE A 191 -17.06 -4.42 -7.27
CA ILE A 191 -15.86 -4.17 -6.45
C ILE A 191 -14.63 -4.51 -7.30
N LYS A 192 -13.78 -3.50 -7.54
CA LYS A 192 -12.49 -3.68 -8.22
C LYS A 192 -11.39 -3.99 -7.21
N VAL A 193 -10.45 -4.82 -7.61
CA VAL A 193 -9.25 -5.11 -6.81
C VAL A 193 -8.05 -5.16 -7.72
N ASN A 194 -7.06 -4.29 -7.50
CA ASN A 194 -5.81 -4.26 -8.25
C ASN A 194 -4.60 -4.16 -7.31
N ALA A 195 -3.43 -4.45 -7.84
CA ALA A 195 -2.16 -4.27 -7.16
C ALA A 195 -1.30 -3.22 -7.87
N LEU A 196 -0.54 -2.46 -7.09
CA LEU A 196 0.54 -1.60 -7.53
C LEU A 196 1.84 -2.15 -6.95
N SER A 197 2.77 -2.55 -7.80
CA SER A 197 4.07 -3.12 -7.43
C SER A 197 5.19 -2.13 -7.73
N PRO A 198 5.62 -1.34 -6.73
CA PRO A 198 6.77 -0.46 -6.89
C PRO A 198 8.08 -1.24 -7.02
N GLY A 199 9.04 -0.65 -7.73
CA GLY A 199 10.46 -0.91 -7.57
C GLY A 199 11.00 -0.37 -6.26
N GLY A 200 12.31 -0.32 -6.11
CA GLY A 200 12.96 0.27 -4.94
C GLY A 200 12.60 1.75 -4.81
N ILE A 201 12.15 2.14 -3.63
CA ILE A 201 11.88 3.52 -3.28
C ILE A 201 13.08 4.07 -2.51
N PHE A 202 13.58 5.22 -2.93
CA PHE A 202 14.70 5.89 -2.27
C PHE A 202 14.33 6.32 -0.85
N ASP A 203 15.10 5.85 0.12
CA ASP A 203 14.99 6.18 1.55
C ASP A 203 16.37 6.11 2.20
N ASN A 204 17.30 6.93 1.68
CA ASN A 204 18.68 7.05 2.18
C ASN A 204 19.51 5.74 2.18
N GLN A 205 19.28 4.85 1.22
CA GLN A 205 20.10 3.65 1.05
C GLN A 205 21.57 4.05 0.74
N PRO A 206 22.55 3.21 1.14
CA PRO A 206 23.97 3.49 0.94
C PRO A 206 24.36 3.49 -0.55
N GLU A 207 25.31 4.35 -0.92
CA GLU A 207 25.75 4.56 -2.31
C GLU A 207 26.10 3.25 -3.05
N PRO A 208 26.86 2.30 -2.45
CA PRO A 208 27.18 1.04 -3.14
C PRO A 208 25.94 0.21 -3.54
N PHE A 209 24.82 0.35 -2.82
CA PHE A 209 23.55 -0.26 -3.19
C PHE A 209 22.87 0.53 -4.31
N LEU A 210 22.87 1.87 -4.22
CA LEU A 210 22.21 2.74 -5.20
C LEU A 210 22.81 2.58 -6.60
N GLU A 211 24.14 2.53 -6.71
CA GLU A 211 24.85 2.30 -7.98
C GLU A 211 24.43 0.96 -8.60
N LYS A 212 24.51 -0.14 -7.83
CA LYS A 212 24.15 -1.47 -8.33
C LYS A 212 22.66 -1.60 -8.66
N TYR A 213 21.81 -0.94 -7.88
CA TYR A 213 20.37 -0.90 -8.17
C TYR A 213 20.11 -0.19 -9.49
N LYS A 214 20.78 0.95 -9.73
CA LYS A 214 20.68 1.73 -10.96
C LYS A 214 21.14 0.94 -12.18
N ASP A 215 22.21 0.17 -12.06
CA ASP A 215 22.72 -0.70 -13.14
C ASP A 215 21.71 -1.78 -13.59
N GLN A 216 20.72 -2.08 -12.76
CA GLN A 216 19.63 -3.00 -13.10
C GLN A 216 18.41 -2.30 -13.70
N CYS A 217 18.42 -0.98 -13.78
CA CYS A 217 17.30 -0.17 -14.27
C CYS A 217 17.61 0.41 -15.65
N LEU A 218 16.58 0.91 -16.31
CA LEU A 218 16.74 1.45 -17.68
C LEU A 218 17.22 2.90 -17.68
N ASN A 219 16.93 3.69 -16.62
CA ASN A 219 17.13 5.14 -16.68
C ASN A 219 17.44 5.77 -15.31
N LYS A 220 16.45 5.83 -14.42
CA LYS A 220 16.49 6.57 -13.15
C LYS A 220 17.17 5.79 -12.02
N GLY A 221 16.90 4.50 -11.95
CA GLY A 221 17.24 3.67 -10.80
C GLY A 221 16.11 3.65 -9.76
N MET A 222 16.45 3.85 -8.49
CA MET A 222 15.42 3.90 -7.45
C MET A 222 14.43 5.04 -7.68
N LEU A 223 13.17 4.76 -7.39
CA LEU A 223 12.08 5.72 -7.54
C LEU A 223 12.02 6.66 -6.34
N ASN A 224 11.54 7.87 -6.57
CA ASN A 224 10.99 8.68 -5.48
C ASN A 224 9.60 8.15 -5.13
N ASN A 225 9.19 8.33 -3.88
CA ASN A 225 7.85 7.99 -3.41
C ASN A 225 6.74 8.68 -4.22
N SER A 226 6.99 9.90 -4.74
CA SER A 226 6.08 10.65 -5.61
C SER A 226 5.87 10.04 -7.01
N ASP A 227 6.79 9.21 -7.49
CA ASP A 227 6.67 8.59 -8.82
C ASP A 227 5.49 7.60 -8.92
N LEU A 228 4.95 7.18 -7.78
CA LEU A 228 3.80 6.28 -7.72
C LEU A 228 2.44 6.99 -7.80
N LYS A 229 2.40 8.33 -7.65
CA LYS A 229 1.17 9.13 -7.56
C LYS A 229 0.26 8.94 -8.76
N GLY A 230 0.83 9.02 -9.97
CA GLY A 230 0.07 8.91 -11.22
C GLY A 230 -0.63 7.56 -11.37
N THR A 231 0.08 6.47 -11.08
CA THR A 231 -0.48 5.11 -11.16
C THR A 231 -1.55 4.88 -10.10
N LEU A 232 -1.36 5.39 -8.87
CA LEU A 232 -2.41 5.30 -7.85
C LEU A 232 -3.68 6.04 -8.28
N VAL A 233 -3.55 7.29 -8.75
CA VAL A 233 -4.70 8.09 -9.22
C VAL A 233 -5.41 7.40 -10.38
N TYR A 234 -4.66 6.83 -11.33
CA TYR A 234 -5.24 6.02 -12.41
C TYR A 234 -6.07 4.86 -11.86
N LEU A 235 -5.52 4.06 -10.94
CA LEU A 235 -6.22 2.90 -10.36
C LEU A 235 -7.45 3.29 -9.53
N LEU A 236 -7.44 4.47 -8.89
CA LEU A 236 -8.56 5.00 -8.10
C LEU A 236 -9.63 5.68 -8.97
N SER A 237 -9.28 6.13 -10.16
CA SER A 237 -10.16 6.86 -11.06
C SER A 237 -11.03 5.95 -11.92
N ASP A 238 -11.97 6.57 -12.64
CA ASP A 238 -12.83 5.88 -13.62
C ASP A 238 -12.08 5.53 -14.91
N MET A 239 -10.86 6.08 -15.12
CA MET A 239 -9.99 5.71 -16.22
C MET A 239 -9.57 4.24 -16.18
N SER A 240 -9.53 3.63 -14.98
CA SER A 240 -9.27 2.21 -14.77
C SER A 240 -10.53 1.36 -14.61
N ARG A 241 -11.67 1.81 -15.13
CA ARG A 241 -12.98 1.17 -14.90
C ARG A 241 -13.00 -0.33 -15.19
N TYR A 242 -12.28 -0.76 -16.22
CA TYR A 242 -12.20 -2.16 -16.64
C TYR A 242 -10.88 -2.84 -16.31
N VAL A 243 -10.01 -2.18 -15.52
CA VAL A 243 -8.80 -2.79 -14.97
C VAL A 243 -9.18 -3.44 -13.65
N ASN A 244 -9.14 -4.77 -13.60
CA ASN A 244 -9.51 -5.55 -12.42
C ASN A 244 -8.68 -6.84 -12.33
N GLY A 245 -8.15 -7.15 -11.16
CA GLY A 245 -7.28 -8.30 -10.92
C GLY A 245 -5.86 -8.12 -11.49
N GLN A 246 -5.47 -6.89 -11.85
CA GLN A 246 -4.16 -6.61 -12.46
C GLN A 246 -3.13 -6.20 -11.41
N ASN A 247 -1.87 -6.50 -11.72
CA ASN A 247 -0.70 -5.99 -11.01
C ASN A 247 0.05 -5.02 -11.92
N ILE A 248 0.08 -3.74 -11.57
CA ILE A 248 0.82 -2.72 -12.32
C ILE A 248 2.18 -2.52 -11.67
N VAL A 249 3.23 -2.80 -12.43
CA VAL A 249 4.62 -2.60 -12.01
C VAL A 249 5.07 -1.18 -12.39
N VAL A 250 5.73 -0.51 -11.43
CA VAL A 250 6.35 0.81 -11.63
C VAL A 250 7.75 0.72 -11.03
N ASP A 251 8.79 0.50 -11.84
CA ASP A 251 10.10 0.09 -11.36
C ASP A 251 11.30 0.53 -12.23
N ASP A 252 11.10 1.42 -13.19
CA ASP A 252 12.12 1.83 -14.17
C ASP A 252 12.78 0.64 -14.89
N GLY A 253 12.02 -0.43 -15.13
CA GLY A 253 12.47 -1.60 -15.87
C GLY A 253 13.35 -2.59 -15.07
N PHE A 254 13.46 -2.45 -13.74
CA PHE A 254 14.26 -3.35 -12.90
C PHE A 254 13.87 -4.82 -13.03
N SER A 255 12.60 -5.11 -13.29
CA SER A 255 12.04 -6.49 -13.31
C SER A 255 12.01 -7.14 -14.68
N ILE A 256 12.59 -6.53 -15.71
CA ILE A 256 12.68 -7.08 -17.09
C ILE A 256 14.09 -7.44 -17.48
#